data_459d2ed51cd2fb83fdb3d432b77c4749
#
_entry.id   459d2ed51cd2fb83fdb3d432b77c4749
#
_cell.length_a   1.000
_cell.length_b   1.000
_cell.length_c   1.000
_cell.angle_alpha   90.00
_cell.angle_beta   90.00
_cell.angle_gamma   90.00
#
_symmetry.space_group_name_H-M   'P 1'
#
loop_
_entity.id
_entity.type
_entity.pdbx_description
1 polymer ?
#
loop_
_entity_poly.entity_id
_entity_poly.type
_entity_poly.pdbx_seq_one_letter_code
_entity_poly.pdbx_strand_id
1 'polypeptide(L)'
;MRSIVLWALLFFMGVNTGGIPNIMQEMSSIGALAFFSAVVAMLGTFVLAYPLGWFVSRADPASSVAPVTQRRDGGGLRMVWDILKEPLVLVGIVAMGLLLRLRTPLFDWFDPSLVTYLLYGLLMFVGMSMVQQRVDFKGMFSTPVVLLLPVCTILGSWLGALVLPLFTECTVKQSLGLVSGFGWYTLSGVLISDLGYPLLGSVSFLSNLFRESLTFFLVPLFARLGERYLFPSICIAGATSMDVTLALIAGTFHVGCVGAAVYHGFVISLSVPLLIPLFF
;
A
#
# COMPACT_ATOMS: atom_id res chain seq x y z
N MET A 1 -18.87 -4.96 10.36
CA MET A 1 -18.89 -6.00 9.31
C MET A 1 -17.61 -5.96 8.44
N ARG A 2 -17.19 -4.81 7.87
CA ARG A 2 -15.97 -4.72 7.04
C ARG A 2 -14.73 -5.31 7.70
N SER A 3 -14.46 -4.99 8.97
CA SER A 3 -13.28 -5.50 9.70
C SER A 3 -13.30 -7.01 9.91
N ILE A 4 -14.47 -7.61 10.13
CA ILE A 4 -14.59 -9.06 10.34
C ILE A 4 -14.27 -9.81 9.05
N VAL A 5 -14.82 -9.36 7.91
CA VAL A 5 -14.54 -9.95 6.60
C VAL A 5 -13.04 -9.82 6.27
N LEU A 6 -12.45 -8.67 6.55
CA LEU A 6 -11.02 -8.43 6.36
C LEU A 6 -10.17 -9.40 7.21
N TRP A 7 -10.47 -9.55 8.50
CA TRP A 7 -9.72 -10.44 9.39
C TRP A 7 -9.86 -11.90 9.00
N ALA A 8 -11.08 -12.35 8.63
CA ALA A 8 -11.31 -13.68 8.11
C ALA A 8 -10.50 -13.93 6.83
N LEU A 9 -10.50 -12.97 5.91
CA LEU A 9 -9.79 -13.04 4.64
C LEU A 9 -8.29 -13.14 4.86
N LEU A 10 -7.70 -12.31 5.73
CA LEU A 10 -6.28 -12.36 6.07
C LEU A 10 -5.91 -13.67 6.78
N PHE A 11 -6.76 -14.15 7.67
CA PHE A 11 -6.56 -15.42 8.34
C PHE A 11 -6.51 -16.59 7.33
N PHE A 12 -7.49 -16.66 6.41
CA PHE A 12 -7.53 -17.70 5.38
C PHE A 12 -6.43 -17.55 4.32
N MET A 13 -5.97 -16.33 4.05
CA MET A 13 -4.74 -16.12 3.27
C MET A 13 -3.52 -16.77 3.97
N GLY A 14 -3.41 -16.60 5.29
CA GLY A 14 -2.39 -17.27 6.09
C GLY A 14 -2.51 -18.80 6.03
N VAL A 15 -3.73 -19.35 6.13
CA VAL A 15 -4.00 -20.79 5.99
C VAL A 15 -3.60 -21.29 4.60
N ASN A 16 -3.91 -20.57 3.53
CA ASN A 16 -3.54 -20.90 2.16
C ASN A 16 -2.01 -20.92 1.99
N THR A 17 -1.33 -19.89 2.49
CA THR A 17 0.14 -19.81 2.48
C THR A 17 0.77 -20.95 3.28
N GLY A 18 0.22 -21.30 4.44
CA GLY A 18 0.68 -22.42 5.27
C GLY A 18 0.55 -23.81 4.62
N GLY A 19 -0.28 -23.93 3.58
CA GLY A 19 -0.41 -25.14 2.77
C GLY A 19 0.73 -25.35 1.74
N ILE A 20 1.60 -24.35 1.55
CA ILE A 20 2.72 -24.44 0.62
C ILE A 20 3.82 -25.35 1.22
N PRO A 21 4.31 -26.37 0.48
CA PRO A 21 5.39 -27.20 0.96
C PRO A 21 6.65 -26.36 1.27
N ASN A 22 7.33 -26.69 2.37
CA ASN A 22 8.59 -26.04 2.80
C ASN A 22 8.51 -24.52 3.08
N ILE A 23 7.32 -23.96 3.26
CA ILE A 23 7.13 -22.51 3.48
C ILE A 23 8.02 -21.95 4.61
N MET A 24 8.28 -22.73 5.67
CA MET A 24 9.14 -22.30 6.79
C MET A 24 10.58 -22.01 6.38
N GLN A 25 11.09 -22.69 5.36
CA GLN A 25 12.45 -22.47 4.85
C GLN A 25 12.50 -21.18 4.00
N GLU A 26 11.38 -20.81 3.38
CA GLU A 26 11.28 -19.64 2.53
C GLU A 26 10.85 -18.36 3.26
N MET A 27 10.49 -18.43 4.53
CA MET A 27 10.02 -17.27 5.31
C MET A 27 11.02 -16.11 5.33
N SER A 28 12.32 -16.41 5.41
CA SER A 28 13.36 -15.36 5.40
C SER A 28 13.47 -14.69 4.03
N SER A 29 13.41 -15.48 2.94
CA SER A 29 13.45 -14.95 1.57
C SER A 29 12.20 -14.13 1.23
N ILE A 30 11.01 -14.55 1.70
CA ILE A 30 9.75 -13.81 1.55
C ILE A 30 9.87 -12.43 2.18
N GLY A 31 10.37 -12.35 3.41
CA GLY A 31 10.53 -11.07 4.12
C GLY A 31 11.53 -10.14 3.42
N ALA A 32 12.68 -10.67 3.01
CA ALA A 32 13.70 -9.91 2.31
C ALA A 32 13.20 -9.42 0.94
N LEU A 33 12.56 -10.30 0.16
CA LEU A 33 11.98 -9.95 -1.14
C LEU A 33 10.88 -8.88 -0.99
N ALA A 34 10.02 -9.02 0.01
CA ALA A 34 8.95 -8.06 0.29
C ALA A 34 9.50 -6.68 0.63
N PHE A 35 10.50 -6.61 1.52
CA PHE A 35 11.13 -5.35 1.88
C PHE A 35 11.85 -4.71 0.70
N PHE A 36 12.64 -5.48 -0.04
CA PHE A 36 13.32 -4.99 -1.24
C PHE A 36 12.33 -4.48 -2.29
N SER A 37 11.23 -5.21 -2.53
CA SER A 37 10.16 -4.79 -3.45
C SER A 37 9.51 -3.48 -3.03
N ALA A 38 9.24 -3.29 -1.73
CA ALA A 38 8.70 -2.04 -1.20
C ALA A 38 9.65 -0.87 -1.46
N VAL A 39 10.94 -1.04 -1.14
CA VAL A 39 11.96 0.01 -1.28
C VAL A 39 12.12 0.42 -2.75
N VAL A 40 12.29 -0.53 -3.67
CA VAL A 40 12.48 -0.18 -5.10
C VAL A 40 11.23 0.45 -5.72
N ALA A 41 10.02 -0.01 -5.35
CA ALA A 41 8.77 0.58 -5.80
C ALA A 41 8.61 2.01 -5.29
N MET A 42 8.93 2.27 -4.02
CA MET A 42 8.88 3.61 -3.43
C MET A 42 9.92 4.55 -4.04
N LEU A 43 11.14 4.07 -4.27
CA LEU A 43 12.19 4.86 -4.93
C LEU A 43 11.80 5.24 -6.36
N GLY A 44 11.30 4.29 -7.16
CA GLY A 44 10.82 4.57 -8.51
C GLY A 44 9.65 5.57 -8.51
N THR A 45 8.71 5.41 -7.57
CA THR A 45 7.60 6.36 -7.37
C THR A 45 8.12 7.75 -7.02
N PHE A 46 9.07 7.83 -6.09
CA PHE A 46 9.67 9.10 -5.68
C PHE A 46 10.36 9.80 -6.85
N VAL A 47 11.17 9.07 -7.63
CA VAL A 47 11.90 9.63 -8.78
C VAL A 47 10.95 10.25 -9.80
N LEU A 48 9.81 9.61 -10.11
CA LEU A 48 8.84 10.16 -11.06
C LEU A 48 7.97 11.29 -10.45
N ALA A 49 7.67 11.24 -9.17
CA ALA A 49 6.83 12.25 -8.52
C ALA A 49 7.60 13.52 -8.14
N TYR A 50 8.90 13.44 -7.90
CA TYR A 50 9.72 14.56 -7.44
C TYR A 50 9.74 15.76 -8.43
N PRO A 51 9.88 15.57 -9.76
CA PRO A 51 9.82 16.66 -10.71
C PRO A 51 8.51 17.45 -10.65
N LEU A 52 7.36 16.76 -10.44
CA LEU A 52 6.07 17.43 -10.32
C LEU A 52 6.03 18.38 -9.13
N GLY A 53 6.51 17.93 -7.96
CA GLY A 53 6.58 18.77 -6.77
C GLY A 53 7.51 19.97 -6.96
N TRP A 54 8.63 19.76 -7.64
CA TRP A 54 9.59 20.82 -7.92
C TRP A 54 9.02 21.88 -8.89
N PHE A 55 8.32 21.49 -9.95
CA PHE A 55 7.68 22.41 -10.90
C PHE A 55 6.61 23.26 -10.24
N VAL A 56 5.73 22.65 -9.44
CA VAL A 56 4.62 23.35 -8.77
C VAL A 56 5.15 24.32 -7.71
N SER A 57 6.13 23.91 -6.92
CA SER A 57 6.77 24.78 -5.91
C SER A 57 7.45 26.01 -6.53
N ARG A 58 7.86 25.95 -7.81
CA ARG A 58 8.43 27.11 -8.53
C ARG A 58 7.35 28.01 -9.15
N ALA A 59 6.23 27.44 -9.57
CA ALA A 59 5.15 28.19 -10.23
C ALA A 59 4.36 29.07 -9.26
N ASP A 60 4.28 28.68 -7.99
CA ASP A 60 3.59 29.44 -6.93
C ASP A 60 4.42 29.48 -5.63
N PRO A 61 5.40 30.42 -5.54
CA PRO A 61 6.20 30.58 -4.34
C PRO A 61 5.41 31.06 -3.11
N ALA A 62 4.21 31.61 -3.31
CA ALA A 62 3.35 32.11 -2.23
C ALA A 62 2.59 30.97 -1.52
N SER A 63 2.53 29.78 -2.11
CA SER A 63 1.93 28.58 -1.49
C SER A 63 2.83 27.93 -0.42
N SER A 64 4.03 28.45 -0.19
CA SER A 64 4.93 28.02 0.89
C SER A 64 4.43 28.52 2.25
N VAL A 65 3.26 27.99 2.65
CA VAL A 65 2.81 28.11 4.05
C VAL A 65 3.82 27.31 4.89
N ALA A 66 4.40 27.98 5.90
CA ALA A 66 5.35 27.36 6.81
C ALA A 66 4.80 26.01 7.29
N PRO A 67 5.59 24.92 7.28
CA PRO A 67 5.12 23.61 7.71
C PRO A 67 4.48 23.73 9.07
N VAL A 68 3.24 23.25 9.20
CA VAL A 68 2.53 23.22 10.48
C VAL A 68 3.27 22.20 11.35
N THR A 69 4.29 22.65 12.04
CA THR A 69 4.94 21.88 13.09
C THR A 69 3.98 21.78 14.28
N GLN A 70 2.94 20.96 14.16
CA GLN A 70 2.29 20.48 15.36
C GLN A 70 3.33 19.65 16.13
N ARG A 71 3.91 20.25 17.16
CA ARG A 71 4.58 19.53 18.25
C ARG A 71 3.56 18.53 18.80
N ARG A 72 3.57 17.30 18.31
CA ARG A 72 3.01 16.18 19.05
C ARG A 72 4.04 15.89 20.16
N ASP A 73 3.76 16.45 21.35
CA ASP A 73 4.42 16.10 22.60
C ASP A 73 4.00 14.67 23.01
N GLY A 74 4.60 13.70 22.37
CA GLY A 74 4.46 12.29 22.73
C GLY A 74 5.79 11.61 22.47
N GLY A 75 6.40 11.02 23.50
CA GLY A 75 7.72 10.41 23.40
C GLY A 75 7.77 9.46 22.18
N GLY A 76 8.85 9.57 21.38
CA GLY A 76 8.98 8.93 20.08
C GLY A 76 8.62 7.43 20.02
N LEU A 77 8.81 6.69 21.13
CA LEU A 77 8.49 5.26 21.24
C LEU A 77 6.97 4.99 21.23
N ARG A 78 6.16 5.83 21.88
CA ARG A 78 4.69 5.70 21.87
C ARG A 78 4.10 5.99 20.50
N MET A 79 4.64 6.99 19.81
CA MET A 79 4.21 7.31 18.45
C MET A 79 4.51 6.15 17.48
N VAL A 80 5.70 5.56 17.56
CA VAL A 80 6.08 4.39 16.75
C VAL A 80 5.16 3.20 17.06
N TRP A 81 4.87 2.95 18.33
CA TRP A 81 3.96 1.88 18.75
C TRP A 81 2.54 2.08 18.20
N ASP A 82 1.99 3.30 18.30
CA ASP A 82 0.65 3.62 17.78
C ASP A 82 0.54 3.48 16.26
N ILE A 83 1.62 3.70 15.53
CA ILE A 83 1.69 3.49 14.09
C ILE A 83 1.76 2.00 13.75
N LEU A 84 2.57 1.23 14.49
CA LEU A 84 2.85 -0.17 14.16
C LEU A 84 1.82 -1.17 14.71
N LYS A 85 1.02 -0.81 15.71
CA LYS A 85 0.08 -1.74 16.36
C LYS A 85 -0.93 -2.36 15.40
N GLU A 86 -1.55 -1.55 14.52
CA GLU A 86 -2.53 -2.05 13.55
C GLU A 86 -1.90 -2.98 12.50
N PRO A 87 -0.80 -2.59 11.81
CA PRO A 87 -0.06 -3.49 10.95
C PRO A 87 0.37 -4.80 11.63
N LEU A 88 0.88 -4.72 12.86
CA LEU A 88 1.31 -5.91 13.61
C LEU A 88 0.15 -6.87 13.94
N VAL A 89 -1.04 -6.35 14.26
CA VAL A 89 -2.23 -7.18 14.47
C VAL A 89 -2.60 -7.92 13.18
N LEU A 90 -2.55 -7.26 12.03
CA LEU A 90 -2.89 -7.87 10.74
C LEU A 90 -1.87 -8.94 10.34
N VAL A 91 -0.57 -8.67 10.51
CA VAL A 91 0.49 -9.68 10.34
C VAL A 91 0.29 -10.85 11.31
N GLY A 92 -0.06 -10.57 12.57
CA GLY A 92 -0.38 -11.59 13.56
C GLY A 92 -1.53 -12.51 13.17
N ILE A 93 -2.58 -11.96 12.53
CA ILE A 93 -3.72 -12.75 12.03
C ILE A 93 -3.27 -13.69 10.89
N VAL A 94 -2.49 -13.19 9.93
CA VAL A 94 -1.93 -13.99 8.84
C VAL A 94 -1.01 -15.09 9.40
N ALA A 95 -0.10 -14.72 10.32
CA ALA A 95 0.82 -15.66 10.95
C ALA A 95 0.07 -16.75 11.76
N MET A 96 -1.02 -16.38 12.44
CA MET A 96 -1.87 -17.34 13.16
C MET A 96 -2.50 -18.35 12.19
N GLY A 97 -3.07 -17.91 11.07
CA GLY A 97 -3.62 -18.79 10.05
C GLY A 97 -2.56 -19.75 9.49
N LEU A 98 -1.38 -19.24 9.16
CA LEU A 98 -0.23 -20.01 8.68
C LEU A 98 0.23 -21.06 9.71
N LEU A 99 0.44 -20.66 10.96
CA LEU A 99 0.91 -21.57 12.02
C LEU A 99 -0.13 -22.67 12.35
N LEU A 100 -1.42 -22.33 12.36
CA LEU A 100 -2.48 -23.31 12.57
C LEU A 100 -2.50 -24.34 11.45
N ARG A 101 -2.37 -23.93 10.20
CA ARG A 101 -2.31 -24.86 9.05
C ARG A 101 -1.09 -25.77 9.13
N LEU A 102 0.08 -25.25 9.54
CA LEU A 102 1.32 -26.02 9.66
C LEU A 102 1.30 -27.02 10.84
N ARG A 103 0.59 -26.70 11.90
CA ARG A 103 0.63 -27.48 13.15
C ARG A 103 -0.57 -28.42 13.36
N THR A 104 -1.66 -28.19 12.64
CA THR A 104 -2.90 -28.92 12.88
C THR A 104 -3.56 -29.32 11.54
N PRO A 105 -4.22 -30.51 11.48
CA PRO A 105 -5.00 -30.91 10.32
C PRO A 105 -6.38 -30.21 10.27
N LEU A 106 -6.65 -29.25 11.16
CA LEU A 106 -7.97 -28.58 11.28
C LEU A 106 -8.46 -27.95 10.00
N PHE A 107 -7.55 -27.59 9.08
CA PHE A 107 -7.86 -26.91 7.82
C PHE A 107 -7.64 -27.78 6.58
N ASP A 108 -7.61 -29.13 6.72
CA ASP A 108 -7.52 -30.03 5.56
C ASP A 108 -8.76 -29.97 4.67
N TRP A 109 -9.91 -29.55 5.22
CA TRP A 109 -11.13 -29.24 4.49
C TRP A 109 -11.11 -27.91 3.75
N PHE A 110 -10.06 -27.07 3.97
CA PHE A 110 -10.01 -25.73 3.42
C PHE A 110 -9.88 -25.77 1.90
N ASP A 111 -10.85 -25.13 1.24
CA ASP A 111 -10.84 -24.89 -0.21
C ASP A 111 -10.46 -23.43 -0.47
N PRO A 112 -9.43 -23.16 -1.27
CA PRO A 112 -9.02 -21.80 -1.65
C PRO A 112 -10.16 -20.94 -2.23
N SER A 113 -11.20 -21.53 -2.82
CA SER A 113 -12.38 -20.81 -3.32
C SER A 113 -13.11 -20.00 -2.25
N LEU A 114 -12.97 -20.37 -0.97
CA LEU A 114 -13.51 -19.58 0.14
C LEU A 114 -12.90 -18.18 0.20
N VAL A 115 -11.60 -18.06 -0.10
CA VAL A 115 -10.90 -16.78 -0.16
C VAL A 115 -11.50 -15.90 -1.25
N THR A 116 -11.82 -16.47 -2.42
CA THR A 116 -12.44 -15.76 -3.54
C THR A 116 -13.80 -15.17 -3.15
N TYR A 117 -14.66 -15.93 -2.48
CA TYR A 117 -15.97 -15.40 -2.03
C TYR A 117 -15.83 -14.28 -1.00
N LEU A 118 -14.88 -14.40 -0.06
CA LEU A 118 -14.57 -13.36 0.92
C LEU A 118 -14.00 -12.11 0.24
N LEU A 119 -13.18 -12.29 -0.80
CA LEU A 119 -12.64 -11.20 -1.62
C LEU A 119 -13.76 -10.44 -2.33
N TYR A 120 -14.73 -11.13 -2.96
CA TYR A 120 -15.89 -10.46 -3.58
C TYR A 120 -16.69 -9.66 -2.55
N GLY A 121 -16.89 -10.20 -1.35
CA GLY A 121 -17.51 -9.50 -0.23
C GLY A 121 -16.72 -8.23 0.16
N LEU A 122 -15.40 -8.33 0.26
CA LEU A 122 -14.54 -7.19 0.56
C LEU A 122 -14.63 -6.11 -0.53
N LEU A 123 -14.53 -6.48 -1.81
CA LEU A 123 -14.62 -5.54 -2.94
C LEU A 123 -15.97 -4.82 -2.96
N MET A 124 -17.06 -5.52 -2.66
CA MET A 124 -18.38 -4.90 -2.53
C MET A 124 -18.41 -3.84 -1.41
N PHE A 125 -17.89 -4.16 -0.21
CA PHE A 125 -17.81 -3.20 0.90
C PHE A 125 -16.91 -2.00 0.59
N VAL A 126 -15.81 -2.23 -0.12
CA VAL A 126 -14.92 -1.15 -0.57
C VAL A 126 -15.65 -0.24 -1.56
N GLY A 127 -16.30 -0.80 -2.57
CA GLY A 127 -17.09 -0.03 -3.54
C GLY A 127 -18.16 0.84 -2.84
N MET A 128 -18.92 0.27 -1.89
CA MET A 128 -19.88 1.04 -1.10
C MET A 128 -19.23 2.18 -0.29
N SER A 129 -18.06 1.92 0.33
CA SER A 129 -17.36 2.94 1.13
C SER A 129 -16.83 4.09 0.26
N MET A 130 -16.40 3.80 -0.97
CA MET A 130 -15.96 4.82 -1.92
C MET A 130 -17.10 5.77 -2.32
N VAL A 131 -18.30 5.23 -2.59
CA VAL A 131 -19.48 6.06 -2.88
C VAL A 131 -19.84 6.97 -1.69
N GLN A 132 -19.69 6.49 -0.46
CA GLN A 132 -20.00 7.27 0.75
C GLN A 132 -19.03 8.43 1.01
N GLN A 133 -17.78 8.35 0.54
CA GLN A 133 -16.77 9.39 0.76
C GLN A 133 -17.04 10.69 0.01
N ARG A 134 -18.01 10.75 -0.91
CA ARG A 134 -18.45 11.95 -1.66
C ARG A 134 -17.27 12.79 -2.15
N VAL A 135 -16.32 12.16 -2.81
CA VAL A 135 -15.13 12.84 -3.33
C VAL A 135 -15.55 13.97 -4.28
N ASP A 136 -15.24 15.21 -3.94
CA ASP A 136 -15.52 16.36 -4.82
C ASP A 136 -14.49 16.41 -5.96
N PHE A 137 -14.82 15.76 -7.06
CA PHE A 137 -13.96 15.73 -8.25
C PHE A 137 -13.86 17.11 -8.95
N LYS A 138 -14.87 18.00 -8.81
CA LYS A 138 -14.88 19.28 -9.55
C LYS A 138 -13.76 20.21 -9.12
N GLY A 139 -13.50 20.33 -7.81
CA GLY A 139 -12.40 21.14 -7.29
C GLY A 139 -11.02 20.61 -7.65
N MET A 140 -10.88 19.30 -7.88
CA MET A 140 -9.61 18.65 -8.18
C MET A 140 -9.13 18.88 -9.62
N PHE A 141 -10.06 19.04 -10.57
CA PHE A 141 -9.71 19.32 -11.97
C PHE A 141 -9.11 20.71 -12.19
N SER A 142 -9.14 21.57 -11.18
CA SER A 142 -8.54 22.92 -11.24
C SER A 142 -7.01 22.90 -11.29
N THR A 143 -6.37 21.81 -10.89
CA THR A 143 -4.91 21.67 -10.91
C THR A 143 -4.49 20.44 -11.70
N PRO A 144 -4.15 20.59 -13.00
CA PRO A 144 -3.87 19.45 -13.89
C PRO A 144 -2.74 18.54 -13.39
N VAL A 145 -1.80 19.07 -12.60
CA VAL A 145 -0.71 18.29 -11.99
C VAL A 145 -1.24 17.23 -11.02
N VAL A 146 -2.34 17.49 -10.30
CA VAL A 146 -2.94 16.51 -9.38
C VAL A 146 -3.42 15.28 -10.13
N LEU A 147 -3.91 15.44 -11.36
CA LEU A 147 -4.37 14.34 -12.21
C LEU A 147 -3.24 13.38 -12.60
N LEU A 148 -2.01 13.85 -12.62
CA LEU A 148 -0.82 13.05 -12.96
C LEU A 148 -0.29 12.23 -11.79
N LEU A 149 -0.66 12.53 -10.53
CA LEU A 149 -0.11 11.84 -9.37
C LEU A 149 -0.35 10.31 -9.38
N PRO A 150 -1.57 9.80 -9.69
CA PRO A 150 -1.77 8.36 -9.80
C PRO A 150 -0.91 7.72 -10.90
N VAL A 151 -0.76 8.39 -12.03
CA VAL A 151 0.08 7.92 -13.14
C VAL A 151 1.54 7.82 -12.71
N CYS A 152 2.05 8.82 -12.00
CA CYS A 152 3.42 8.79 -11.45
C CYS A 152 3.60 7.65 -10.44
N THR A 153 2.58 7.35 -9.62
CA THR A 153 2.64 6.25 -8.67
C THR A 153 2.68 4.91 -9.39
N ILE A 154 1.83 4.69 -10.38
CA ILE A 154 1.78 3.44 -11.14
C ILE A 154 3.08 3.23 -11.90
N LEU A 155 3.43 4.18 -12.77
CA LEU A 155 4.62 4.07 -13.61
C LEU A 155 5.90 4.06 -12.79
N GLY A 156 5.96 4.86 -11.71
CA GLY A 156 7.11 4.88 -10.81
C GLY A 156 7.31 3.58 -10.05
N SER A 157 6.24 3.00 -9.52
CA SER A 157 6.31 1.68 -8.86
C SER A 157 6.76 0.61 -9.86
N TRP A 158 6.23 0.62 -11.09
CA TRP A 158 6.64 -0.32 -12.13
C TRP A 158 8.09 -0.12 -12.55
N LEU A 159 8.54 1.13 -12.72
CA LEU A 159 9.94 1.42 -13.03
C LEU A 159 10.87 0.87 -11.95
N GLY A 160 10.53 1.06 -10.67
CA GLY A 160 11.28 0.45 -9.56
C GLY A 160 11.24 -1.07 -9.59
N ALA A 161 10.09 -1.67 -9.91
CA ALA A 161 9.92 -3.12 -9.96
C ALA A 161 10.78 -3.80 -11.05
N LEU A 162 11.17 -3.09 -12.11
CA LEU A 162 12.08 -3.63 -13.15
C LEU A 162 13.47 -4.01 -12.60
N VAL A 163 13.80 -3.54 -11.41
CA VAL A 163 15.05 -3.92 -10.72
C VAL A 163 14.93 -5.31 -10.09
N LEU A 164 13.73 -5.78 -9.74
CA LEU A 164 13.52 -7.05 -9.04
C LEU A 164 14.08 -8.28 -9.80
N PRO A 165 13.82 -8.45 -11.11
CA PRO A 165 14.33 -9.60 -11.84
C PRO A 165 15.86 -9.70 -11.91
N LEU A 166 16.58 -8.61 -11.63
CA LEU A 166 18.04 -8.58 -11.62
C LEU A 166 18.64 -9.22 -10.35
N PHE A 167 17.85 -9.26 -9.26
CA PHE A 167 18.30 -9.71 -7.94
C PHE A 167 17.45 -10.86 -7.37
N THR A 168 16.40 -11.25 -8.08
CA THR A 168 15.44 -12.26 -7.62
C THR A 168 15.04 -13.17 -8.79
N GLU A 169 14.41 -14.30 -8.48
CA GLU A 169 13.89 -15.24 -9.50
C GLU A 169 12.52 -14.80 -10.06
N CYS A 170 12.01 -13.64 -9.66
CA CYS A 170 10.75 -13.12 -10.17
C CYS A 170 10.87 -12.73 -11.65
N THR A 171 9.92 -13.12 -12.46
CA THR A 171 9.81 -12.61 -13.83
C THR A 171 9.43 -11.13 -13.82
N VAL A 172 9.66 -10.43 -14.93
CA VAL A 172 9.24 -9.02 -15.08
C VAL A 172 7.74 -8.87 -14.81
N LYS A 173 6.89 -9.77 -15.34
CA LYS A 173 5.44 -9.75 -15.10
C LYS A 173 5.11 -9.88 -13.63
N GLN A 174 5.66 -10.87 -12.95
CA GLN A 174 5.46 -11.08 -11.52
C GLN A 174 5.92 -9.88 -10.69
N SER A 175 7.04 -9.26 -11.04
CA SER A 175 7.57 -8.08 -10.36
C SER A 175 6.63 -6.89 -10.49
N LEU A 176 6.08 -6.63 -11.69
CA LEU A 176 5.10 -5.57 -11.93
C LEU A 176 3.80 -5.84 -11.16
N GLY A 177 3.28 -7.07 -11.23
CA GLY A 177 2.07 -7.47 -10.50
C GLY A 177 2.23 -7.35 -8.98
N LEU A 178 3.38 -7.77 -8.46
CA LEU A 178 3.69 -7.75 -7.02
C LEU A 178 3.62 -6.33 -6.43
N VAL A 179 4.13 -5.32 -7.12
CA VAL A 179 4.10 -3.92 -6.65
C VAL A 179 2.81 -3.19 -7.00
N SER A 180 1.95 -3.76 -7.85
CA SER A 180 0.68 -3.15 -8.29
C SER A 180 -0.41 -3.09 -7.20
N GLY A 181 -0.08 -3.48 -5.98
CA GLY A 181 -0.90 -3.21 -4.79
C GLY A 181 -0.83 -1.76 -4.32
N PHE A 182 0.23 -1.02 -4.69
CA PHE A 182 0.43 0.41 -4.41
C PHE A 182 0.13 0.83 -2.96
N GLY A 183 0.41 -0.02 -1.99
CA GLY A 183 0.13 0.19 -0.56
C GLY A 183 -1.16 -0.46 -0.07
N TRP A 184 -2.01 -1.04 -0.94
CA TRP A 184 -3.19 -1.78 -0.51
C TRP A 184 -2.85 -3.26 -0.28
N TYR A 185 -2.16 -3.53 0.82
CA TYR A 185 -1.62 -4.85 1.18
C TYR A 185 -2.69 -5.94 1.27
N THR A 186 -3.85 -5.64 1.88
CA THR A 186 -4.91 -6.63 2.11
C THR A 186 -5.53 -7.14 0.82
N LEU A 187 -5.77 -6.26 -0.15
CA LEU A 187 -6.34 -6.64 -1.44
C LEU A 187 -5.29 -7.31 -2.31
N SER A 188 -4.09 -6.74 -2.43
CA SER A 188 -3.06 -7.26 -3.32
C SER A 188 -2.59 -8.66 -2.94
N GLY A 189 -2.39 -8.90 -1.64
CA GLY A 189 -1.98 -10.22 -1.13
C GLY A 189 -2.99 -11.30 -1.45
N VAL A 190 -4.27 -11.02 -1.19
CA VAL A 190 -5.35 -11.98 -1.44
C VAL A 190 -5.58 -12.19 -2.92
N LEU A 191 -5.64 -11.10 -3.70
CA LEU A 191 -5.91 -11.19 -5.14
C LEU A 191 -4.85 -12.01 -5.88
N ILE A 192 -3.55 -11.79 -5.56
CA ILE A 192 -2.47 -12.58 -6.16
C ILE A 192 -2.53 -14.05 -5.70
N SER A 193 -2.89 -14.29 -4.44
CA SER A 193 -3.07 -15.66 -3.93
C SER A 193 -4.22 -16.38 -4.63
N ASP A 194 -5.34 -15.70 -4.86
CA ASP A 194 -6.52 -16.20 -5.56
C ASP A 194 -6.23 -16.53 -7.04
N LEU A 195 -5.33 -15.76 -7.67
CA LEU A 195 -4.85 -16.03 -9.03
C LEU A 195 -3.89 -17.24 -9.13
N GLY A 196 -3.67 -17.98 -8.04
CA GLY A 196 -2.86 -19.20 -8.00
C GLY A 196 -1.40 -19.01 -7.58
N TYR A 197 -1.03 -17.83 -7.06
CA TYR A 197 0.33 -17.50 -6.61
C TYR A 197 0.40 -17.16 -5.11
N PRO A 198 0.07 -18.10 -4.19
CA PRO A 198 -0.05 -17.79 -2.76
C PRO A 198 1.26 -17.29 -2.12
N LEU A 199 2.42 -17.77 -2.58
CA LEU A 199 3.73 -17.27 -2.13
C LEU A 199 3.91 -15.80 -2.50
N LEU A 200 3.71 -15.43 -3.77
CA LEU A 200 3.81 -14.04 -4.24
C LEU A 200 2.72 -13.15 -3.63
N GLY A 201 1.55 -13.71 -3.33
CA GLY A 201 0.51 -13.03 -2.57
C GLY A 201 0.98 -12.62 -1.18
N SER A 202 1.69 -13.52 -0.48
CA SER A 202 2.27 -13.22 0.83
C SER A 202 3.39 -12.18 0.74
N VAL A 203 4.23 -12.26 -0.30
CA VAL A 203 5.25 -11.25 -0.59
C VAL A 203 4.61 -9.89 -0.87
N SER A 204 3.57 -9.84 -1.71
CA SER A 204 2.87 -8.59 -2.03
C SER A 204 2.19 -7.98 -0.81
N PHE A 205 1.55 -8.80 0.04
CA PHE A 205 0.99 -8.35 1.30
C PHE A 205 2.04 -7.64 2.16
N LEU A 206 3.17 -8.31 2.43
CA LEU A 206 4.25 -7.75 3.24
C LEU A 206 4.91 -6.55 2.58
N SER A 207 5.13 -6.57 1.27
CA SER A 207 5.72 -5.45 0.53
C SER A 207 4.87 -4.19 0.64
N ASN A 208 3.56 -4.29 0.42
CA ASN A 208 2.67 -3.15 0.53
C ASN A 208 2.49 -2.67 1.98
N LEU A 209 2.58 -3.58 2.97
CA LEU A 209 2.61 -3.25 4.38
C LEU A 209 3.89 -2.50 4.77
N PHE A 210 5.05 -2.92 4.26
CA PHE A 210 6.31 -2.20 4.43
C PHE A 210 6.24 -0.82 3.78
N ARG A 211 5.65 -0.70 2.59
CA ARG A 211 5.43 0.59 1.92
C ARG A 211 4.64 1.55 2.80
N GLU A 212 3.52 1.10 3.36
CA GLU A 212 2.72 1.90 4.30
C GLU A 212 3.54 2.28 5.54
N SER A 213 4.19 1.31 6.18
CA SER A 213 5.00 1.55 7.38
C SER A 213 6.13 2.56 7.13
N LEU A 214 6.85 2.42 6.02
CA LEU A 214 7.90 3.35 5.63
C LEU A 214 7.36 4.75 5.34
N THR A 215 6.16 4.88 4.80
CA THR A 215 5.51 6.16 4.53
C THR A 215 5.33 6.97 5.82
N PHE A 216 5.00 6.34 6.95
CA PHE A 216 4.89 7.02 8.25
C PHE A 216 6.19 7.68 8.73
N PHE A 217 7.34 7.15 8.31
CA PHE A 217 8.64 7.73 8.62
C PHE A 217 9.11 8.74 7.56
N LEU A 218 8.87 8.45 6.28
CA LEU A 218 9.36 9.27 5.18
C LEU A 218 8.57 10.57 5.02
N VAL A 219 7.24 10.58 5.21
CA VAL A 219 6.41 11.78 5.04
C VAL A 219 6.83 12.90 5.99
N PRO A 220 7.00 12.69 7.31
CA PRO A 220 7.50 13.74 8.20
C PRO A 220 8.92 14.19 7.87
N LEU A 221 9.76 13.28 7.38
CA LEU A 221 11.12 13.63 6.94
C LEU A 221 11.06 14.54 5.71
N PHE A 222 10.26 14.20 4.72
CA PHE A 222 10.08 14.98 3.50
C PHE A 222 9.47 16.36 3.77
N ALA A 223 8.51 16.46 4.68
CA ALA A 223 7.93 17.74 5.07
C ALA A 223 8.99 18.71 5.65
N ARG A 224 10.00 18.20 6.38
CA ARG A 224 11.13 19.02 6.88
C ARG A 224 12.03 19.53 5.76
N LEU A 225 12.05 18.85 4.60
CA LEU A 225 12.85 19.23 3.44
C LEU A 225 12.15 20.27 2.54
N GLY A 226 10.85 20.54 2.78
CA GLY A 226 10.06 21.58 2.15
C GLY A 226 8.87 21.09 1.33
N GLU A 227 8.03 22.04 0.91
CA GLU A 227 6.75 21.81 0.21
C GLU A 227 6.88 21.05 -1.12
N ARG A 228 8.00 21.14 -1.79
CA ARG A 228 8.29 20.39 -3.04
C ARG A 228 8.18 18.87 -2.88
N TYR A 229 8.21 18.37 -1.64
CA TYR A 229 8.09 16.96 -1.31
C TYR A 229 6.63 16.51 -1.03
N LEU A 230 5.65 17.44 -1.10
CA LEU A 230 4.24 17.13 -0.89
C LEU A 230 3.75 16.05 -1.87
N PHE A 231 3.92 16.27 -3.17
CA PHE A 231 3.45 15.32 -4.19
C PHE A 231 4.20 13.98 -4.14
N PRO A 232 5.53 13.95 -4.01
CA PRO A 232 6.23 12.72 -3.68
C PRO A 232 5.67 11.99 -2.46
N SER A 233 5.34 12.71 -1.38
CA SER A 233 4.75 12.13 -0.17
C SER A 233 3.39 11.49 -0.42
N ILE A 234 2.52 12.13 -1.20
CA ILE A 234 1.23 11.57 -1.61
C ILE A 234 1.44 10.31 -2.46
N CYS A 235 2.35 10.36 -3.44
CA CYS A 235 2.60 9.25 -4.36
C CYS A 235 3.20 8.02 -3.67
N ILE A 236 4.18 8.19 -2.75
CA ILE A 236 4.74 7.04 -2.02
C ILE A 236 3.72 6.38 -1.08
N ALA A 237 2.78 7.16 -0.54
CA ALA A 237 1.68 6.63 0.26
C ALA A 237 0.76 5.70 -0.56
N GLY A 238 0.61 5.96 -1.86
CA GLY A 238 -0.20 5.10 -2.73
C GLY A 238 -1.69 5.13 -2.36
N ALA A 239 -2.31 3.96 -2.30
CA ALA A 239 -3.72 3.81 -1.97
C ALA A 239 -4.07 4.36 -0.58
N THR A 240 -3.14 4.30 0.38
CA THR A 240 -3.40 4.75 1.76
C THR A 240 -3.45 6.27 1.91
N SER A 241 -3.08 7.03 0.86
CA SER A 241 -3.12 8.51 0.88
C SER A 241 -4.53 9.08 1.12
N MET A 242 -5.59 8.32 0.84
CA MET A 242 -6.98 8.76 1.06
C MET A 242 -7.54 8.40 2.44
N ASP A 243 -6.87 7.54 3.21
CA ASP A 243 -7.36 7.02 4.50
C ASP A 243 -6.27 7.00 5.59
N VAL A 244 -5.47 5.93 5.68
CA VAL A 244 -4.55 5.71 6.80
C VAL A 244 -3.47 6.79 6.91
N THR A 245 -2.87 7.20 5.79
CA THR A 245 -1.80 8.21 5.78
C THR A 245 -2.31 9.63 5.54
N LEU A 246 -3.62 9.83 5.27
CA LEU A 246 -4.21 11.13 4.99
C LEU A 246 -3.98 12.13 6.13
N ALA A 247 -4.26 11.71 7.36
CA ALA A 247 -4.09 12.57 8.55
C ALA A 247 -2.61 12.95 8.77
N LEU A 248 -1.69 12.03 8.45
CA LEU A 248 -0.26 12.28 8.51
C LEU A 248 0.15 13.33 7.48
N ILE A 249 -0.23 13.17 6.22
CA ILE A 249 0.10 14.09 5.12
C ILE A 249 -0.47 15.49 5.41
N ALA A 250 -1.76 15.57 5.75
CA ALA A 250 -2.42 16.84 6.06
C ALA A 250 -1.85 17.54 7.30
N GLY A 251 -1.43 16.77 8.30
CA GLY A 251 -0.86 17.30 9.54
C GLY A 251 0.63 17.69 9.43
N THR A 252 1.35 17.16 8.44
CA THR A 252 2.78 17.48 8.25
C THR A 252 3.01 18.58 7.21
N PHE A 253 2.18 18.64 6.17
CA PHE A 253 2.24 19.69 5.16
C PHE A 253 1.17 20.75 5.44
N HIS A 254 -0.01 20.64 4.83
CA HIS A 254 -1.14 21.58 5.05
C HIS A 254 -2.48 20.93 4.69
N VAL A 255 -3.57 21.42 5.28
CA VAL A 255 -4.93 20.88 5.07
C VAL A 255 -5.39 20.97 3.61
N GLY A 256 -4.91 21.94 2.85
CA GLY A 256 -5.25 22.11 1.42
C GLY A 256 -4.85 20.93 0.53
N CYS A 257 -3.91 20.07 0.97
CA CYS A 257 -3.51 18.88 0.20
C CYS A 257 -4.48 17.70 0.30
N VAL A 258 -5.47 17.76 1.22
CA VAL A 258 -6.44 16.66 1.46
C VAL A 258 -7.15 16.25 0.17
N GLY A 259 -7.61 17.21 -0.63
CA GLY A 259 -8.27 16.92 -1.91
C GLY A 259 -7.39 16.11 -2.86
N ALA A 260 -6.13 16.53 -3.04
CA ALA A 260 -5.18 15.84 -3.90
C ALA A 260 -4.85 14.42 -3.38
N ALA A 261 -4.66 14.26 -2.07
CA ALA A 261 -4.37 12.98 -1.44
C ALA A 261 -5.55 12.00 -1.55
N VAL A 262 -6.78 12.47 -1.34
CA VAL A 262 -8.01 11.65 -1.47
C VAL A 262 -8.23 11.24 -2.92
N TYR A 263 -8.13 12.17 -3.87
CA TYR A 263 -8.22 11.85 -5.30
C TYR A 263 -7.20 10.79 -5.72
N HIS A 264 -5.93 11.00 -5.35
CA HIS A 264 -4.85 10.08 -5.66
C HIS A 264 -5.14 8.67 -5.12
N GLY A 265 -5.42 8.56 -3.81
CA GLY A 265 -5.70 7.27 -3.18
C GLY A 265 -6.93 6.57 -3.77
N PHE A 266 -7.98 7.34 -4.12
CA PHE A 266 -9.18 6.83 -4.78
C PHE A 266 -8.86 6.20 -6.14
N VAL A 267 -8.16 6.93 -7.02
CA VAL A 267 -7.79 6.44 -8.37
C VAL A 267 -6.86 5.23 -8.26
N ILE A 268 -5.87 5.27 -7.38
CA ILE A 268 -4.98 4.12 -7.14
C ILE A 268 -5.76 2.91 -6.64
N SER A 269 -6.66 3.09 -5.68
CA SER A 269 -7.45 1.97 -5.14
C SER A 269 -8.34 1.32 -6.21
N LEU A 270 -8.92 2.11 -7.11
CA LEU A 270 -9.66 1.57 -8.26
C LEU A 270 -8.75 0.82 -9.25
N SER A 271 -7.49 1.23 -9.36
CA SER A 271 -6.53 0.64 -10.30
C SER A 271 -6.03 -0.73 -9.83
N VAL A 272 -5.92 -0.98 -8.53
CA VAL A 272 -5.36 -2.24 -7.96
C VAL A 272 -6.05 -3.50 -8.50
N PRO A 273 -7.40 -3.66 -8.39
CA PRO A 273 -8.07 -4.86 -8.85
C PRO A 273 -8.09 -5.01 -10.38
N LEU A 274 -7.81 -3.95 -11.13
CA LEU A 274 -7.71 -3.97 -12.58
C LEU A 274 -6.30 -4.32 -13.05
N LEU A 275 -5.27 -3.78 -12.40
CA LEU A 275 -3.89 -3.91 -12.84
C LEU A 275 -3.24 -5.23 -12.41
N ILE A 276 -3.52 -5.74 -11.20
CA ILE A 276 -2.91 -7.00 -10.74
C ILE A 276 -3.22 -8.16 -11.69
N PRO A 277 -4.49 -8.43 -12.10
CA PRO A 277 -4.79 -9.57 -12.98
C PRO A 277 -4.16 -9.51 -14.37
N LEU A 278 -3.67 -8.34 -14.81
CA LEU A 278 -2.98 -8.21 -16.09
C LEU A 278 -1.60 -8.87 -16.11
N PHE A 279 -1.04 -9.16 -14.92
CA PHE A 279 0.32 -9.65 -14.75
C PHE A 279 0.37 -11.12 -14.28
N PHE A 280 -0.75 -11.68 -13.89
CA PHE A 280 -0.92 -13.07 -13.47
C PHE A 280 -1.95 -13.80 -14.31
#